data_9cf1f19e234e992db6b71953da39ad47
#
_entry.id   9cf1f19e234e992db6b71953da39ad47
#
_cell.length_a   1.000
_cell.length_b   1.000
_cell.length_c   1.000
_cell.angle_alpha   90.00
_cell.angle_beta   90.00
_cell.angle_gamma   90.00
#
_symmetry.space_group_name_H-M   'P 1'
#
loop_
_entity.id
_entity.type
_entity.pdbx_description
1 polymer ?
#
loop_
_entity_poly.entity_id
_entity_poly.type
_entity_poly.pdbx_seq_one_letter_code
_entity_poly.pdbx_strand_id
1 'polypeptide(L)'
;DKGIHIYTHGEMLPAHAYPKLKKYPHLKGNFGTAWQNQQKEFDNLPGAILYTTNCLMPVKPSYADRVFTTEVVSYPEMIHIGEDKDFTPVIEKALELGGYKENQVRTGINGGEYVVTGFGHGTVLGVADKLIDAVKAGDISHFFLVGGCDGARTGRNYYTEFVKQTPKDSIILTLACGKYRFNDLDLGEIDGLPRIMDM
;
A
#
# COMPACT_ATOMS: atom_id res chain seq x y z
N ASP A 1 22.37 -11.32 -0.99
CA ASP A 1 21.33 -10.95 -1.96
C ASP A 1 21.05 -12.14 -2.87
N LYS A 2 19.82 -12.66 -2.83
CA LYS A 2 19.37 -13.80 -3.65
C LYS A 2 18.62 -13.39 -4.92
N GLY A 3 18.66 -12.09 -5.28
CA GLY A 3 17.99 -11.56 -6.46
C GLY A 3 16.47 -11.44 -6.36
N ILE A 4 15.92 -11.49 -5.14
CA ILE A 4 14.47 -11.40 -4.91
C ILE A 4 14.04 -9.94 -4.86
N HIS A 5 12.87 -9.65 -5.42
CA HIS A 5 12.19 -8.38 -5.26
C HIS A 5 11.02 -8.54 -4.29
N ILE A 6 10.87 -7.55 -3.41
CA ILE A 6 9.79 -7.50 -2.41
C ILE A 6 8.85 -6.36 -2.79
N TYR A 7 7.56 -6.67 -2.81
CA TYR A 7 6.49 -5.71 -2.99
C TYR A 7 5.56 -5.75 -1.78
N THR A 8 5.12 -4.59 -1.34
CA THR A 8 4.10 -4.50 -0.31
C THR A 8 2.71 -4.63 -0.91
N HIS A 9 1.73 -5.00 -0.10
CA HIS A 9 0.32 -5.03 -0.48
C HIS A 9 -0.52 -4.40 0.62
N GLY A 10 -1.60 -3.73 0.24
CA GLY A 10 -2.57 -3.18 1.17
C GLY A 10 -1.96 -2.22 2.18
N GLU A 11 -2.23 -2.44 3.44
CA GLU A 11 -1.79 -1.59 4.55
C GLU A 11 -0.27 -1.50 4.74
N MET A 12 0.49 -2.36 4.06
CA MET A 12 1.96 -2.31 4.11
C MET A 12 2.58 -1.21 3.22
N LEU A 13 1.79 -0.46 2.45
CA LEU A 13 2.26 0.65 1.61
C LEU A 13 3.13 1.67 2.38
N PRO A 14 2.82 2.06 3.64
CA PRO A 14 3.67 2.97 4.42
C PRO A 14 5.11 2.50 4.65
N ALA A 15 5.42 1.23 4.44
CA ALA A 15 6.81 0.74 4.53
C ALA A 15 7.77 1.52 3.60
N HIS A 16 7.26 2.02 2.47
CA HIS A 16 8.00 2.85 1.52
C HIS A 16 8.29 4.26 2.04
N ALA A 17 7.65 4.69 3.13
CA ALA A 17 7.89 5.96 3.82
C ALA A 17 8.99 5.87 4.89
N TYR A 18 9.30 4.68 5.38
CA TYR A 18 10.26 4.52 6.48
C TYR A 18 11.71 4.58 5.97
N PRO A 19 12.54 5.54 6.47
CA PRO A 19 13.91 5.71 5.97
C PRO A 19 14.80 4.47 6.10
N LYS A 20 14.56 3.63 7.12
CA LYS A 20 15.30 2.39 7.31
C LYS A 20 14.89 1.29 6.34
N LEU A 21 13.63 1.26 5.89
CA LEU A 21 13.13 0.25 4.98
C LEU A 21 13.39 0.62 3.51
N LYS A 22 13.07 1.85 3.12
CA LYS A 22 13.21 2.28 1.71
C LYS A 22 14.63 2.27 1.16
N LYS A 23 15.65 2.19 2.02
CA LYS A 23 17.05 2.06 1.58
C LYS A 23 17.42 0.65 1.09
N TYR A 24 16.59 -0.34 1.34
CA TYR A 24 16.84 -1.70 0.87
C TYR A 24 16.50 -1.82 -0.62
N PRO A 25 17.47 -2.16 -1.49
CA PRO A 25 17.28 -2.14 -2.94
C PRO A 25 16.29 -3.20 -3.46
N HIS A 26 16.01 -4.23 -2.65
CA HIS A 26 15.04 -5.27 -2.98
C HIS A 26 13.59 -4.91 -2.63
N LEU A 27 13.35 -3.87 -1.81
CA LEU A 27 12.01 -3.31 -1.61
C LEU A 27 11.65 -2.43 -2.79
N LYS A 28 10.87 -2.95 -3.75
CA LYS A 28 10.69 -2.33 -5.07
C LYS A 28 9.48 -1.42 -5.18
N GLY A 29 8.36 -1.80 -4.59
CA GLY A 29 7.15 -1.03 -4.73
C GLY A 29 5.94 -1.69 -4.08
N ASN A 30 4.77 -1.18 -4.43
CA ASN A 30 3.50 -1.74 -4.01
C ASN A 30 2.92 -2.65 -5.11
N PHE A 31 2.28 -3.73 -4.71
CA PHE A 31 1.56 -4.65 -5.58
C PHE A 31 0.09 -4.64 -5.20
N GLY A 32 -0.76 -4.40 -6.20
CA GLY A 32 -2.21 -4.44 -5.98
C GLY A 32 -2.75 -3.28 -5.14
N THR A 33 -3.86 -3.53 -4.49
CA THR A 33 -4.66 -2.55 -3.77
C THR A 33 -4.93 -2.99 -2.33
N ALA A 34 -6.17 -2.85 -1.84
CA ALA A 34 -6.55 -3.18 -0.48
C ALA A 34 -6.89 -4.67 -0.29
N TRP A 35 -6.95 -5.11 0.97
CA TRP A 35 -7.15 -6.49 1.39
C TRP A 35 -8.36 -7.19 0.73
N GLN A 36 -9.44 -6.47 0.44
CA GLN A 36 -10.64 -7.03 -0.18
C GLN A 36 -10.42 -7.53 -1.61
N ASN A 37 -9.34 -7.13 -2.25
CA ASN A 37 -8.98 -7.54 -3.60
C ASN A 37 -7.96 -8.68 -3.66
N GLN A 38 -7.44 -9.14 -2.52
CA GLN A 38 -6.39 -10.17 -2.43
C GLN A 38 -6.67 -11.39 -3.30
N GLN A 39 -7.88 -11.97 -3.19
CA GLN A 39 -8.23 -13.18 -3.92
C GLN A 39 -8.19 -13.04 -5.44
N LYS A 40 -8.38 -11.83 -5.96
CA LYS A 40 -8.28 -11.50 -7.38
C LYS A 40 -6.83 -11.16 -7.76
N GLU A 41 -6.17 -10.38 -6.92
CA GLU A 41 -4.83 -9.87 -7.19
C GLU A 41 -3.75 -10.94 -7.06
N PHE A 42 -3.96 -11.91 -6.15
CA PHE A 42 -3.01 -13.03 -5.93
C PHE A 42 -3.30 -14.26 -6.81
N ASP A 43 -4.39 -14.24 -7.56
CA ASP A 43 -4.73 -15.34 -8.46
C ASP A 43 -3.62 -15.55 -9.49
N ASN A 44 -3.04 -16.76 -9.50
CA ASN A 44 -1.91 -17.14 -10.35
C ASN A 44 -0.67 -16.23 -10.25
N LEU A 45 -0.48 -15.54 -9.12
CA LEU A 45 0.72 -14.73 -8.86
C LEU A 45 1.99 -15.63 -8.91
N PRO A 46 2.99 -15.31 -9.76
CA PRO A 46 4.23 -16.09 -9.84
C PRO A 46 5.25 -15.64 -8.77
N GLY A 47 4.83 -15.58 -7.51
CA GLY A 47 5.67 -15.15 -6.39
C GLY A 47 5.15 -15.69 -5.06
N ALA A 48 6.01 -15.79 -4.06
CA ALA A 48 5.62 -16.15 -2.71
C ALA A 48 4.83 -15.02 -2.04
N ILE A 49 3.86 -15.37 -1.22
CA ILE A 49 2.99 -14.45 -0.50
C ILE A 49 3.22 -14.64 0.99
N LEU A 50 3.67 -13.61 1.68
CA LEU A 50 3.87 -13.62 3.14
C LEU A 50 2.87 -12.67 3.80
N TYR A 51 1.98 -13.23 4.60
CA TYR A 51 1.05 -12.45 5.41
C TYR A 51 1.65 -12.11 6.78
N THR A 52 1.57 -10.85 7.14
CA THR A 52 2.13 -10.29 8.37
C THR A 52 1.08 -9.58 9.24
N THR A 53 -0.12 -9.38 8.72
CA THR A 53 -1.21 -8.64 9.38
C THR A 53 -2.52 -9.42 9.37
N ASN A 54 -3.54 -8.92 10.08
CA ASN A 54 -4.84 -9.58 10.25
C ASN A 54 -5.77 -9.52 9.02
N CYS A 55 -5.35 -8.91 7.93
CA CYS A 55 -6.18 -8.71 6.74
C CYS A 55 -6.10 -9.88 5.74
N LEU A 56 -5.92 -11.10 6.22
CA LEU A 56 -5.88 -12.29 5.39
C LEU A 56 -7.28 -12.71 4.98
N MET A 57 -7.55 -12.71 3.68
CA MET A 57 -8.75 -13.29 3.09
C MET A 57 -8.61 -14.81 2.97
N PRO A 58 -9.71 -15.58 2.95
CA PRO A 58 -9.64 -17.01 2.69
C PRO A 58 -8.80 -17.33 1.47
N VAL A 59 -7.78 -18.18 1.67
CA VAL A 59 -6.82 -18.53 0.62
C VAL A 59 -7.49 -19.40 -0.43
N LYS A 60 -7.30 -19.07 -1.72
CA LYS A 60 -7.80 -19.86 -2.83
C LYS A 60 -6.80 -20.93 -3.27
N PRO A 61 -7.28 -22.08 -3.81
CA PRO A 61 -6.41 -23.13 -4.33
C PRO A 61 -5.40 -22.65 -5.37
N SER A 62 -5.75 -21.62 -6.15
CA SER A 62 -4.90 -21.09 -7.23
C SER A 62 -3.57 -20.45 -6.77
N TYR A 63 -3.44 -20.16 -5.45
CA TYR A 63 -2.21 -19.62 -4.87
C TYR A 63 -1.86 -20.18 -3.48
N ALA A 64 -2.60 -21.17 -2.99
CA ALA A 64 -2.41 -21.73 -1.65
C ALA A 64 -1.00 -22.32 -1.43
N ASP A 65 -0.40 -22.90 -2.46
CA ASP A 65 0.92 -23.55 -2.43
C ASP A 65 2.10 -22.59 -2.20
N ARG A 66 1.85 -21.27 -2.21
CA ARG A 66 2.84 -20.21 -2.10
C ARG A 66 2.56 -19.20 -1.01
N VAL A 67 1.62 -19.53 -0.12
CA VAL A 67 1.21 -18.67 1.00
C VAL A 67 1.97 -19.05 2.27
N PHE A 68 2.51 -18.06 2.92
CA PHE A 68 3.17 -18.15 4.22
C PHE A 68 2.56 -17.14 5.18
N THR A 69 2.63 -17.43 6.46
CA THR A 69 2.16 -16.54 7.53
C THR A 69 3.27 -16.30 8.54
N THR A 70 3.20 -15.22 9.27
CA THR A 70 4.14 -14.92 10.37
C THR A 70 3.46 -14.04 11.42
N GLU A 71 4.13 -13.82 12.57
CA GLU A 71 3.65 -13.01 13.68
C GLU A 71 2.30 -13.52 14.21
N VAL A 72 1.32 -12.65 14.34
CA VAL A 72 -0.01 -13.00 14.89
C VAL A 72 -0.96 -13.60 13.86
N VAL A 73 -0.54 -13.66 12.59
CA VAL A 73 -1.37 -14.19 11.50
C VAL A 73 -1.05 -15.64 11.27
N SER A 74 -2.07 -16.48 11.26
CA SER A 74 -1.99 -17.88 10.87
C SER A 74 -3.18 -18.26 9.98
N TYR A 75 -3.00 -19.29 9.18
CA TYR A 75 -4.06 -19.88 8.37
C TYR A 75 -3.88 -21.39 8.31
N PRO A 76 -4.94 -22.19 8.39
CA PRO A 76 -4.85 -23.65 8.33
C PRO A 76 -4.05 -24.11 7.11
N GLU A 77 -3.18 -25.11 7.32
CA GLU A 77 -2.38 -25.76 6.27
C GLU A 77 -1.27 -24.87 5.65
N MET A 78 -1.15 -23.60 6.02
CA MET A 78 -0.07 -22.73 5.54
C MET A 78 1.15 -22.81 6.44
N ILE A 79 2.34 -22.66 5.83
CA ILE A 79 3.60 -22.64 6.57
C ILE A 79 3.66 -21.35 7.39
N HIS A 80 3.84 -21.48 8.69
CA HIS A 80 4.00 -20.35 9.60
C HIS A 80 5.48 -20.13 9.91
N ILE A 81 5.97 -18.92 9.70
CA ILE A 81 7.33 -18.51 10.08
C ILE A 81 7.28 -18.07 11.53
N GLY A 82 7.94 -18.81 12.38
CA GLY A 82 7.94 -18.63 13.83
C GLY A 82 8.82 -17.50 14.34
N GLU A 83 9.13 -17.55 15.63
CA GLU A 83 9.92 -16.54 16.32
C GLU A 83 11.38 -16.46 15.84
N ASP A 84 11.90 -17.54 15.30
CA ASP A 84 13.23 -17.63 14.70
C ASP A 84 13.41 -16.78 13.44
N LYS A 85 12.28 -16.34 12.85
CA LYS A 85 12.27 -15.51 11.63
C LYS A 85 13.05 -16.14 10.47
N ASP A 86 13.04 -17.46 10.36
CA ASP A 86 13.63 -18.12 9.21
C ASP A 86 12.73 -17.98 7.98
N PHE A 87 13.00 -16.97 7.16
CA PHE A 87 12.30 -16.73 5.90
C PHE A 87 12.84 -17.55 4.72
N THR A 88 13.74 -18.50 4.96
CA THR A 88 14.30 -19.35 3.90
C THR A 88 13.22 -20.03 3.05
N PRO A 89 12.14 -20.63 3.61
CA PRO A 89 11.09 -21.26 2.80
C PRO A 89 10.37 -20.28 1.87
N VAL A 90 10.14 -19.04 2.32
CA VAL A 90 9.52 -17.98 1.50
C VAL A 90 10.43 -17.59 0.33
N ILE A 91 11.72 -17.46 0.63
CA ILE A 91 12.75 -17.08 -0.35
C ILE A 91 12.91 -18.18 -1.42
N GLU A 92 13.01 -19.44 -0.99
CA GLU A 92 13.14 -20.59 -1.89
C GLU A 92 11.91 -20.72 -2.80
N LYS A 93 10.71 -20.54 -2.25
CA LYS A 93 9.47 -20.57 -3.03
C LYS A 93 9.41 -19.40 -4.04
N ALA A 94 9.85 -18.22 -3.66
CA ALA A 94 9.91 -17.09 -4.58
C ALA A 94 10.89 -17.33 -5.75
N LEU A 95 12.04 -17.94 -5.47
CA LEU A 95 13.04 -18.33 -6.48
C LEU A 95 12.49 -19.43 -7.41
N GLU A 96 11.81 -20.44 -6.85
CA GLU A 96 11.16 -21.50 -7.62
C GLU A 96 10.16 -20.96 -8.62
N LEU A 97 9.31 -20.01 -8.19
CA LEU A 97 8.26 -19.42 -9.00
C LEU A 97 8.81 -18.43 -10.05
N GLY A 98 9.96 -17.81 -9.79
CA GLY A 98 10.73 -17.01 -10.75
C GLY A 98 10.17 -15.62 -11.06
N GLY A 99 9.01 -15.25 -10.55
CA GLY A 99 8.42 -13.94 -10.78
C GLY A 99 7.83 -13.74 -12.18
N TYR A 100 7.39 -12.52 -12.44
CA TYR A 100 6.94 -12.14 -13.78
C TYR A 100 8.12 -12.02 -14.75
N LYS A 101 7.95 -12.51 -15.98
CA LYS A 101 8.98 -12.42 -17.04
C LYS A 101 9.11 -11.01 -17.60
N GLU A 102 8.05 -10.23 -17.53
CA GLU A 102 7.98 -8.86 -18.02
C GLU A 102 7.38 -7.96 -16.97
N ASN A 103 7.70 -6.67 -17.01
CA ASN A 103 7.09 -5.68 -16.14
C ASN A 103 5.57 -5.66 -16.32
N GLN A 104 4.83 -5.71 -15.21
CA GLN A 104 3.38 -5.60 -15.21
C GLN A 104 3.00 -4.18 -14.81
N VAL A 105 2.26 -3.50 -15.67
CA VAL A 105 1.60 -2.23 -15.34
C VAL A 105 0.14 -2.53 -15.01
N ARG A 106 -0.31 -2.07 -13.86
CA ARG A 106 -1.70 -2.21 -13.43
C ARG A 106 -2.19 -0.88 -12.90
N THR A 107 -3.46 -0.60 -13.15
CA THR A 107 -4.10 0.62 -12.67
C THR A 107 -4.79 0.38 -11.32
N GLY A 108 -4.89 1.44 -10.54
CA GLY A 108 -5.77 1.50 -9.37
C GLY A 108 -7.25 1.49 -9.77
N ILE A 109 -8.13 1.56 -8.79
CA ILE A 109 -9.58 1.44 -9.05
C ILE A 109 -10.18 2.62 -9.82
N ASN A 110 -9.50 3.76 -9.84
CA ASN A 110 -9.91 4.95 -10.62
C ASN A 110 -9.13 5.09 -11.94
N GLY A 111 -8.29 4.11 -12.29
CA GLY A 111 -7.50 4.10 -13.52
C GLY A 111 -6.13 4.74 -13.43
N GLY A 112 -5.72 5.23 -12.26
CA GLY A 112 -4.37 5.79 -12.04
C GLY A 112 -3.30 4.70 -11.97
N GLU A 113 -2.10 5.01 -12.45
CA GLU A 113 -0.94 4.10 -12.48
C GLU A 113 0.04 4.37 -11.33
N TYR A 114 -0.15 5.46 -10.61
CA TYR A 114 0.74 5.92 -9.55
C TYR A 114 -0.03 6.16 -8.26
N VAL A 115 0.65 5.93 -7.15
CA VAL A 115 0.18 6.29 -5.82
C VAL A 115 1.24 7.14 -5.13
N VAL A 116 0.80 8.21 -4.47
CA VAL A 116 1.68 9.08 -3.68
C VAL A 116 1.85 8.44 -2.31
N THR A 117 3.10 8.21 -1.91
CA THR A 117 3.46 7.65 -0.61
C THR A 117 4.75 8.28 -0.09
N GLY A 118 5.14 7.99 1.13
CA GLY A 118 6.39 8.48 1.68
C GLY A 118 6.23 9.56 2.75
N PHE A 119 5.01 9.85 3.15
CA PHE A 119 4.67 10.85 4.16
C PHE A 119 4.59 10.27 5.58
N GLY A 120 5.54 9.40 5.96
CA GLY A 120 5.72 9.05 7.37
C GLY A 120 5.97 10.31 8.22
N HIS A 121 5.74 10.22 9.54
CA HIS A 121 5.79 11.38 10.45
C HIS A 121 7.03 12.27 10.26
N GLY A 122 8.20 11.69 10.01
CA GLY A 122 9.43 12.47 9.80
C GLY A 122 9.38 13.33 8.52
N THR A 123 8.77 12.84 7.44
CA THR A 123 8.59 13.61 6.21
C THR A 123 7.57 14.73 6.40
N VAL A 124 6.44 14.44 7.07
CA VAL A 124 5.41 15.46 7.37
C VAL A 124 6.01 16.59 8.22
N LEU A 125 6.77 16.25 9.26
CA LEU A 125 7.46 17.25 10.07
C LEU A 125 8.51 18.02 9.28
N GLY A 126 9.20 17.38 8.34
CA GLY A 126 10.19 18.01 7.47
C GLY A 126 9.61 19.02 6.48
N VAL A 127 8.31 18.93 6.16
CA VAL A 127 7.61 19.90 5.31
C VAL A 127 6.67 20.82 6.07
N ALA A 128 6.65 20.73 7.41
CA ALA A 128 5.71 21.46 8.26
C ALA A 128 5.79 22.97 8.08
N ASP A 129 6.98 23.54 8.03
CA ASP A 129 7.17 25.00 7.84
C ASP A 129 6.54 25.45 6.52
N LYS A 130 6.75 24.69 5.44
CA LYS A 130 6.16 24.97 4.13
C LYS A 130 4.63 24.90 4.15
N LEU A 131 4.07 23.90 4.84
CA LEU A 131 2.63 23.79 5.04
C LEU A 131 2.07 24.96 5.84
N ILE A 132 2.76 25.37 6.91
CA ILE A 132 2.37 26.50 7.75
C ILE A 132 2.39 27.81 6.95
N ASP A 133 3.42 28.02 6.15
CA ASP A 133 3.53 29.22 5.32
C ASP A 133 2.44 29.26 4.25
N ALA A 134 2.11 28.16 3.60
CA ALA A 134 1.00 28.06 2.65
C ALA A 134 -0.37 28.34 3.33
N VAL A 135 -0.57 27.87 4.56
CA VAL A 135 -1.77 28.21 5.34
C VAL A 135 -1.84 29.71 5.65
N LYS A 136 -0.71 30.33 6.07
CA LYS A 136 -0.65 31.80 6.34
C LYS A 136 -0.88 32.62 5.10
N ALA A 137 -0.40 32.15 3.95
CA ALA A 137 -0.61 32.80 2.65
C ALA A 137 -2.06 32.66 2.15
N GLY A 138 -2.83 31.71 2.69
CA GLY A 138 -4.19 31.41 2.26
C GLY A 138 -4.27 30.41 1.10
N ASP A 139 -3.16 29.79 0.74
CA ASP A 139 -3.09 28.78 -0.34
C ASP A 139 -3.64 27.43 0.12
N ILE A 140 -3.64 27.16 1.44
CA ILE A 140 -4.26 25.99 2.06
C ILE A 140 -5.34 26.46 3.03
N SER A 141 -6.59 26.09 2.74
CA SER A 141 -7.74 26.43 3.58
C SER A 141 -8.10 25.33 4.58
N HIS A 142 -7.92 24.06 4.21
CA HIS A 142 -8.37 22.92 5.01
C HIS A 142 -7.41 21.73 4.94
N PHE A 143 -7.42 20.94 6.02
CA PHE A 143 -6.84 19.61 6.06
C PHE A 143 -7.95 18.60 6.32
N PHE A 144 -8.05 17.58 5.47
CA PHE A 144 -8.99 16.48 5.66
C PHE A 144 -8.23 15.22 5.99
N LEU A 145 -8.57 14.55 7.07
CA LEU A 145 -8.11 13.20 7.35
C LEU A 145 -9.15 12.20 6.83
N VAL A 146 -8.80 11.51 5.75
CA VAL A 146 -9.66 10.55 5.07
C VAL A 146 -8.99 9.19 5.10
N GLY A 147 -9.44 8.30 5.95
CA GLY A 147 -8.81 7.00 6.12
C GLY A 147 -9.69 5.99 6.85
N GLY A 148 -9.14 4.80 7.02
CA GLY A 148 -9.82 3.68 7.65
C GLY A 148 -9.92 2.47 6.72
N CYS A 149 -10.70 1.46 7.11
CA CYS A 149 -10.79 0.20 6.37
C CYS A 149 -11.71 0.25 5.15
N ASP A 150 -12.82 0.95 5.22
CA ASP A 150 -13.91 1.05 4.23
C ASP A 150 -14.64 -0.29 3.90
N GLY A 151 -14.14 -1.42 4.37
CA GLY A 151 -14.76 -2.75 4.16
C GLY A 151 -14.74 -3.23 2.71
N ALA A 152 -15.40 -4.38 2.47
CA ALA A 152 -15.35 -5.10 1.18
C ALA A 152 -16.62 -4.95 0.33
N ARG A 153 -17.64 -4.25 0.79
CA ARG A 153 -18.94 -4.19 0.11
C ARG A 153 -18.81 -3.54 -1.26
N THR A 154 -19.34 -4.20 -2.29
CA THR A 154 -19.37 -3.68 -3.66
C THR A 154 -20.15 -2.35 -3.73
N GLY A 155 -19.70 -1.45 -4.59
CA GLY A 155 -20.35 -0.15 -4.82
C GLY A 155 -20.05 0.92 -3.75
N ARG A 156 -19.16 0.64 -2.80
CA ARG A 156 -18.66 1.66 -1.88
C ARG A 156 -17.75 2.64 -2.60
N ASN A 157 -18.17 3.89 -2.67
CA ASN A 157 -17.42 5.00 -3.29
C ASN A 157 -17.43 6.27 -2.44
N TYR A 158 -17.91 6.19 -1.20
CA TYR A 158 -18.04 7.36 -0.33
C TYR A 158 -16.74 8.15 -0.21
N TYR A 159 -15.62 7.49 0.06
CA TYR A 159 -14.32 8.16 0.18
C TYR A 159 -13.87 8.77 -1.15
N THR A 160 -14.08 8.05 -2.26
CA THR A 160 -13.77 8.55 -3.61
C THR A 160 -14.55 9.83 -3.91
N GLU A 161 -15.86 9.80 -3.69
CA GLU A 161 -16.72 10.95 -3.96
C GLU A 161 -16.46 12.12 -3.00
N PHE A 162 -16.19 11.82 -1.73
CA PHE A 162 -15.80 12.85 -0.77
C PHE A 162 -14.53 13.57 -1.23
N VAL A 163 -13.48 12.80 -1.55
CA VAL A 163 -12.18 13.35 -1.95
C VAL A 163 -12.28 14.17 -3.23
N LYS A 164 -13.06 13.73 -4.23
CA LYS A 164 -13.31 14.49 -5.46
C LYS A 164 -14.00 15.83 -5.24
N GLN A 165 -14.78 15.95 -4.16
CA GLN A 165 -15.52 17.16 -3.81
C GLN A 165 -14.75 18.07 -2.83
N THR A 166 -13.59 17.68 -2.34
CA THR A 166 -12.78 18.55 -1.49
C THR A 166 -12.32 19.80 -2.25
N PRO A 167 -12.29 20.97 -1.60
CA PRO A 167 -11.75 22.19 -2.21
C PRO A 167 -10.34 21.97 -2.76
N LYS A 168 -10.00 22.63 -3.86
CA LYS A 168 -8.68 22.49 -4.50
C LYS A 168 -7.53 23.02 -3.65
N ASP A 169 -7.83 23.94 -2.75
CA ASP A 169 -6.95 24.53 -1.75
C ASP A 169 -6.89 23.72 -0.43
N SER A 170 -7.13 22.41 -0.49
CA SER A 170 -7.09 21.53 0.67
C SER A 170 -6.07 20.39 0.53
N ILE A 171 -5.50 20.00 1.65
CA ILE A 171 -4.63 18.82 1.78
C ILE A 171 -5.45 17.64 2.32
N ILE A 172 -5.21 16.45 1.78
CA ILE A 172 -5.82 15.20 2.22
C ILE A 172 -4.74 14.33 2.84
N LEU A 173 -4.86 14.12 4.14
CA LEU A 173 -4.05 13.16 4.87
C LEU A 173 -4.77 11.82 4.83
N THR A 174 -4.06 10.74 4.54
CA THR A 174 -4.67 9.42 4.46
C THR A 174 -3.84 8.35 5.13
N LEU A 175 -4.51 7.29 5.57
CA LEU A 175 -3.91 6.12 6.19
C LEU A 175 -4.84 4.89 6.04
N ALA A 176 -4.30 3.70 6.30
CA ALA A 176 -5.00 2.42 6.24
C ALA A 176 -5.54 2.07 4.82
N CYS A 177 -6.29 0.97 4.69
CA CYS A 177 -6.71 0.45 3.38
C CYS A 177 -7.77 1.29 2.65
N GLY A 178 -8.48 2.17 3.36
CA GLY A 178 -9.49 3.07 2.74
C GLY A 178 -8.89 4.00 1.70
N LYS A 179 -7.60 4.33 1.80
CA LYS A 179 -6.88 5.14 0.82
C LYS A 179 -6.95 4.60 -0.61
N TYR A 180 -7.00 3.29 -0.79
CA TYR A 180 -7.08 2.67 -2.12
C TYR A 180 -8.37 2.95 -2.89
N ARG A 181 -9.33 3.62 -2.25
CA ARG A 181 -10.52 4.14 -2.93
C ARG A 181 -10.24 5.39 -3.76
N PHE A 182 -9.12 6.09 -3.49
CA PHE A 182 -8.85 7.40 -4.09
C PHE A 182 -7.36 7.74 -4.29
N ASN A 183 -6.42 6.94 -3.75
CA ASN A 183 -5.00 7.29 -3.79
C ASN A 183 -4.36 7.21 -5.18
N ASP A 184 -5.06 6.66 -6.15
CA ASP A 184 -4.68 6.65 -7.57
C ASP A 184 -5.31 7.81 -8.38
N LEU A 185 -6.02 8.74 -7.71
CA LEU A 185 -6.50 9.96 -8.33
C LEU A 185 -5.37 11.00 -8.41
N ASP A 186 -5.28 11.67 -9.55
CA ASP A 186 -4.47 12.89 -9.66
C ASP A 186 -5.23 14.06 -9.03
N LEU A 187 -4.85 14.44 -7.83
CA LEU A 187 -5.45 15.56 -7.09
C LEU A 187 -4.66 16.87 -7.25
N GLY A 188 -3.51 16.81 -7.93
CA GLY A 188 -2.62 17.95 -8.10
C GLY A 188 -1.79 18.30 -6.87
N GLU A 189 -1.23 19.49 -6.88
CA GLU A 189 -0.27 19.97 -5.88
C GLU A 189 -0.63 21.40 -5.43
N ILE A 190 -0.17 21.77 -4.23
CA ILE A 190 -0.16 23.13 -3.71
C ILE A 190 1.28 23.47 -3.36
N ASP A 191 1.87 24.46 -4.00
CA ASP A 191 3.27 24.89 -3.81
C ASP A 191 4.29 23.75 -3.93
N GLY A 192 4.05 22.80 -4.87
CA GLY A 192 4.91 21.64 -5.05
C GLY A 192 4.82 20.62 -3.90
N LEU A 193 3.75 20.66 -3.11
CA LEU A 193 3.36 19.61 -2.17
C LEU A 193 2.15 18.88 -2.73
N PRO A 194 2.17 17.54 -2.82
CA PRO A 194 1.00 16.81 -3.30
C PRO A 194 -0.17 17.02 -2.34
N ARG A 195 -1.36 17.20 -2.90
CA ARG A 195 -2.58 17.36 -2.11
C ARG A 195 -2.97 16.10 -1.34
N ILE A 196 -2.49 14.94 -1.74
CA ILE A 196 -2.67 13.69 -1.00
C ILE A 196 -1.35 13.31 -0.32
N MET A 197 -1.40 13.06 0.97
CA MET A 197 -0.25 12.63 1.76
C MET A 197 -0.59 11.34 2.50
N ASP A 198 0.02 10.24 2.08
CA ASP A 198 -0.13 8.92 2.71
C ASP A 198 0.84 8.79 3.88
N MET A 199 0.29 8.75 5.09
CA MET A 199 1.00 8.70 6.37
C MET A 199 1.22 7.28 6.86
#